data_e85a5d52d2fda8af63550578c8d61fe6
#
_entry.id   e85a5d52d2fda8af63550578c8d61fe6
#
_cell.length_a   1.000
_cell.length_b   1.000
_cell.length_c   1.000
_cell.angle_alpha   90.00
_cell.angle_beta   90.00
_cell.angle_gamma   90.00
#
_symmetry.space_group_name_H-M   'P 1'
#
loop_
_entity.id
_entity.type
_entity.pdbx_description
1 polymer ?
#
loop_
_entity_poly.entity_id
_entity_poly.type
_entity_poly.pdbx_seq_one_letter_code
_entity_poly.pdbx_strand_id
1 'polypeptide(L)'
;MLLAVMKTDFFKTTKILDGGMGQELLARGLISKGTLWSASALINEENHGLIVDTHRSFIDAGADVIVTNNFSARKVRLEQNKVENTFEYINKKAGELAVKARDISKKNVLIAGGLPPQNGTYVPDDRDKSIIEKNFKEQSELINPYIDFFYLDVFSSSREVEIALDIIC
;
A
#
# COMPACT_ATOMS: atom_id res chain seq x y z
N MET A 1 -14.28 5.75 -13.91
CA MET A 1 -14.04 4.40 -14.47
C MET A 1 -14.40 3.42 -13.37
N LEU A 2 -15.51 2.69 -13.54
CA LEU A 2 -15.99 1.75 -12.53
C LEU A 2 -14.86 0.77 -12.20
N LEU A 3 -14.51 0.65 -10.91
CA LEU A 3 -13.83 -0.53 -10.37
C LEU A 3 -14.56 -1.75 -10.94
N ALA A 4 -13.84 -2.63 -11.62
CA ALA A 4 -14.41 -3.92 -11.98
C ALA A 4 -14.93 -4.52 -10.69
N VAL A 5 -16.25 -4.70 -10.57
CA VAL A 5 -16.85 -5.29 -9.37
C VAL A 5 -16.19 -6.64 -9.19
N MET A 6 -15.27 -6.71 -8.24
CA MET A 6 -14.57 -7.94 -7.93
C MET A 6 -15.62 -8.99 -7.61
N LYS A 7 -15.59 -10.11 -8.31
CA LYS A 7 -16.56 -11.16 -8.08
C LYS A 7 -16.46 -11.57 -6.61
N THR A 8 -17.52 -11.35 -5.85
CA THR A 8 -17.61 -11.69 -4.41
C THR A 8 -17.23 -13.15 -4.13
N ASP A 9 -17.23 -13.98 -5.16
CA ASP A 9 -16.83 -15.39 -5.12
C ASP A 9 -15.36 -15.61 -4.73
N PHE A 10 -14.47 -14.62 -4.98
CA PHE A 10 -13.08 -14.73 -4.57
C PHE A 10 -12.94 -14.95 -3.06
N PHE A 11 -13.71 -14.24 -2.26
CA PHE A 11 -13.66 -14.34 -0.79
C PHE A 11 -14.51 -15.47 -0.17
N LYS A 12 -15.18 -16.28 -0.98
CA LYS A 12 -15.90 -17.47 -0.47
C LYS A 12 -14.99 -18.58 0.04
N THR A 13 -13.72 -18.53 -0.29
CA THR A 13 -12.69 -19.46 0.19
C THR A 13 -11.57 -18.70 0.89
N THR A 14 -10.87 -19.40 1.78
CA THR A 14 -9.68 -18.82 2.45
C THR A 14 -8.68 -18.33 1.42
N LYS A 15 -8.16 -17.11 1.62
CA LYS A 15 -7.11 -16.49 0.81
C LYS A 15 -5.90 -16.19 1.66
N ILE A 16 -4.74 -16.36 1.07
CA ILE A 16 -3.45 -16.08 1.72
C ILE A 16 -3.00 -14.71 1.27
N LEU A 17 -2.89 -13.79 2.25
CA LEU A 17 -2.27 -12.48 2.05
C LEU A 17 -0.75 -12.64 2.06
N ASP A 18 -0.03 -11.72 1.41
CA ASP A 18 1.42 -11.66 1.51
C ASP A 18 1.90 -11.34 2.94
N GLY A 19 3.22 -11.43 3.15
CA GLY A 19 3.84 -11.19 4.44
C GLY A 19 4.24 -9.74 4.67
N GLY A 20 5.00 -9.52 5.76
CA GLY A 20 5.49 -8.21 6.16
C GLY A 20 6.54 -7.64 5.19
N MET A 21 6.09 -6.94 4.15
CA MET A 21 6.95 -6.35 3.11
C MET A 21 8.14 -5.59 3.71
N GLY A 22 7.89 -4.73 4.70
CA GLY A 22 8.95 -3.93 5.31
C GLY A 22 10.02 -4.77 6.00
N GLN A 23 9.64 -5.81 6.72
CA GLN A 23 10.58 -6.71 7.39
C GLN A 23 11.41 -7.50 6.37
N GLU A 24 10.77 -7.99 5.32
CA GLU A 24 11.45 -8.75 4.28
C GLU A 24 12.45 -7.87 3.50
N LEU A 25 12.08 -6.62 3.18
CA LEU A 25 13.01 -5.69 2.54
C LEU A 25 14.23 -5.40 3.41
N LEU A 26 14.05 -5.22 4.73
CA LEU A 26 15.16 -5.04 5.67
C LEU A 26 16.05 -6.28 5.73
N ALA A 27 15.46 -7.48 5.81
CA ALA A 27 16.18 -8.74 5.81
C ALA A 27 17.01 -8.94 4.54
N ARG A 28 16.57 -8.39 3.42
CA ARG A 28 17.28 -8.40 2.12
C ARG A 28 18.26 -7.24 1.95
N GLY A 29 18.50 -6.44 2.99
CA GLY A 29 19.52 -5.40 3.00
C GLY A 29 19.05 -3.99 2.71
N LEU A 30 17.73 -3.72 2.68
CA LEU A 30 17.25 -2.35 2.60
C LEU A 30 17.73 -1.54 3.80
N ILE A 31 18.38 -0.41 3.54
CA ILE A 31 18.71 0.59 4.56
C ILE A 31 17.57 1.61 4.58
N SER A 32 16.69 1.51 5.59
CA SER A 32 15.58 2.44 5.74
C SER A 32 16.06 3.79 6.29
N LYS A 33 15.35 4.88 5.89
CA LYS A 33 15.64 6.23 6.39
C LYS A 33 14.52 6.69 7.32
N GLY A 34 14.89 7.10 8.53
CA GLY A 34 13.97 7.67 9.52
C GLY A 34 12.72 6.81 9.73
N THR A 35 11.54 7.42 9.61
CA THR A 35 10.23 6.77 9.79
C THR A 35 9.60 6.30 8.48
N LEU A 36 10.32 6.37 7.35
CA LEU A 36 9.83 5.93 6.04
C LEU A 36 9.77 4.41 5.91
N TRP A 37 10.59 3.69 6.67
CA TRP A 37 10.66 2.24 6.65
C TRP A 37 10.71 1.68 5.23
N SER A 38 9.78 0.80 4.85
CA SER A 38 9.71 0.17 3.52
C SER A 38 9.54 1.16 2.38
N ALA A 39 8.89 2.32 2.61
CA ALA A 39 8.72 3.36 1.59
C ALA A 39 10.06 4.00 1.16
N SER A 40 11.14 3.85 1.96
CA SER A 40 12.49 4.27 1.54
C SER A 40 12.92 3.60 0.24
N ALA A 41 12.48 2.37 0.01
CA ALA A 41 12.80 1.62 -1.21
C ALA A 41 12.08 2.17 -2.45
N LEU A 42 10.98 2.90 -2.29
CA LEU A 42 10.24 3.52 -3.41
C LEU A 42 10.92 4.80 -3.90
N ILE A 43 11.58 5.53 -3.00
CA ILE A 43 12.25 6.79 -3.33
C ILE A 43 13.50 6.53 -4.17
N ASN A 44 14.20 5.44 -3.89
CA ASN A 44 15.49 5.12 -4.50
C ASN A 44 15.31 4.06 -5.58
N GLU A 45 15.49 4.43 -6.85
CA GLU A 45 15.30 3.55 -8.00
C GLU A 45 16.14 2.27 -7.95
N GLU A 46 17.32 2.34 -7.34
CA GLU A 46 18.19 1.17 -7.12
C GLU A 46 17.51 0.05 -6.34
N ASN A 47 16.54 0.40 -5.48
CA ASN A 47 15.80 -0.56 -4.66
C ASN A 47 14.51 -1.08 -5.32
N HIS A 48 14.12 -0.58 -6.49
CA HIS A 48 12.88 -1.02 -7.16
C HIS A 48 12.94 -2.51 -7.53
N GLY A 49 14.11 -3.02 -7.95
CA GLY A 49 14.32 -4.44 -8.17
C GLY A 49 14.05 -5.27 -6.92
N LEU A 50 14.54 -4.81 -5.76
CA LEU A 50 14.33 -5.47 -4.47
C LEU A 50 12.85 -5.56 -4.09
N ILE A 51 12.05 -4.50 -4.35
CA ILE A 51 10.59 -4.52 -4.11
C ILE A 51 9.92 -5.58 -4.99
N VAL A 52 10.24 -5.59 -6.28
CA VAL A 52 9.68 -6.57 -7.23
C VAL A 52 10.01 -7.99 -6.80
N ASP A 53 11.27 -8.27 -6.45
CA ASP A 53 11.71 -9.60 -6.03
C ASP A 53 11.09 -10.03 -4.70
N THR A 54 10.83 -9.07 -3.80
CA THR A 54 10.12 -9.35 -2.54
C THR A 54 8.66 -9.72 -2.80
N HIS A 55 7.92 -8.95 -3.60
CA HIS A 55 6.56 -9.33 -4.00
C HIS A 55 6.53 -10.71 -4.67
N ARG A 56 7.46 -10.97 -5.59
CA ARG A 56 7.56 -12.27 -6.27
C ARG A 56 7.79 -13.42 -5.30
N SER A 57 8.63 -13.23 -4.29
CA SER A 57 8.87 -14.27 -3.30
C SER A 57 7.62 -14.63 -2.50
N PHE A 58 6.77 -13.67 -2.14
CA PHE A 58 5.48 -13.94 -1.53
C PHE A 58 4.53 -14.67 -2.48
N ILE A 59 4.47 -14.25 -3.74
CA ILE A 59 3.68 -14.93 -4.78
C ILE A 59 4.16 -16.37 -4.95
N ASP A 60 5.45 -16.60 -4.96
CA ASP A 60 6.04 -17.94 -5.11
C ASP A 60 5.80 -18.82 -3.89
N ALA A 61 5.74 -18.22 -2.70
CA ALA A 61 5.38 -18.89 -1.47
C ALA A 61 3.87 -19.24 -1.36
N GLY A 62 3.04 -18.75 -2.29
CA GLY A 62 1.63 -19.10 -2.38
C GLY A 62 0.64 -18.01 -1.95
N ALA A 63 1.06 -16.75 -1.93
CA ALA A 63 0.12 -15.65 -1.69
C ALA A 63 -0.91 -15.55 -2.82
N ASP A 64 -2.19 -15.47 -2.47
CA ASP A 64 -3.32 -15.17 -3.37
C ASP A 64 -3.46 -13.67 -3.62
N VAL A 65 -2.99 -12.86 -2.68
CA VAL A 65 -3.06 -11.39 -2.69
C VAL A 65 -1.72 -10.82 -2.24
N ILE A 66 -1.23 -9.80 -2.96
CA ILE A 66 -0.10 -8.97 -2.52
C ILE A 66 -0.57 -7.55 -2.24
N VAL A 67 0.00 -6.90 -1.22
CA VAL A 67 -0.33 -5.54 -0.83
C VAL A 67 0.74 -4.57 -1.31
N THR A 68 0.33 -3.44 -1.89
CA THR A 68 1.26 -2.42 -2.38
C THR A 68 2.15 -1.86 -1.25
N ASN A 69 3.42 -1.57 -1.53
CA ASN A 69 4.42 -1.13 -0.54
C ASN A 69 4.29 0.36 -0.20
N ASN A 70 3.09 0.88 0.01
CA ASN A 70 2.85 2.31 0.22
C ASN A 70 2.41 2.69 1.65
N PHE A 71 2.48 1.78 2.62
CA PHE A 71 2.04 2.02 4.00
C PHE A 71 2.62 3.32 4.59
N SER A 72 3.91 3.55 4.45
CA SER A 72 4.58 4.75 4.94
C SER A 72 4.62 5.90 3.92
N ALA A 73 4.05 5.73 2.73
CA ALA A 73 3.97 6.74 1.68
C ALA A 73 2.81 7.74 1.90
N ARG A 74 2.49 8.05 3.15
CA ARG A 74 1.45 9.00 3.56
C ARG A 74 2.07 10.34 3.91
N LYS A 75 1.34 11.43 3.71
CA LYS A 75 1.84 12.80 3.81
C LYS A 75 2.59 13.08 5.12
N VAL A 76 1.99 12.74 6.27
CA VAL A 76 2.61 12.98 7.57
C VAL A 76 4.00 12.32 7.70
N ARG A 77 4.18 11.13 7.13
CA ARG A 77 5.48 10.44 7.17
C ARG A 77 6.49 11.08 6.24
N LEU A 78 6.04 11.53 5.08
CA LEU A 78 6.91 12.21 4.11
C LEU A 78 7.36 13.57 4.64
N GLU A 79 6.47 14.35 5.25
CA GLU A 79 6.77 15.62 5.91
C GLU A 79 7.80 15.44 7.04
N GLN A 80 7.60 14.44 7.91
CA GLN A 80 8.55 14.10 8.98
C GLN A 80 9.97 13.82 8.47
N ASN A 81 10.08 13.32 7.25
CA ASN A 81 11.35 12.97 6.61
C ASN A 81 11.82 13.97 5.55
N LYS A 82 11.09 15.10 5.38
CA LYS A 82 11.41 16.18 4.43
C LYS A 82 11.50 15.71 2.97
N VAL A 83 10.56 14.83 2.60
CA VAL A 83 10.44 14.26 1.24
C VAL A 83 8.99 14.30 0.73
N GLU A 84 8.19 15.25 1.20
CA GLU A 84 6.79 15.43 0.86
C GLU A 84 6.54 15.58 -0.65
N ASN A 85 7.51 16.13 -1.37
CA ASN A 85 7.47 16.27 -2.83
C ASN A 85 7.47 14.93 -3.58
N THR A 86 7.75 13.81 -2.90
CA THR A 86 7.75 12.47 -3.50
C THR A 86 6.38 11.77 -3.42
N PHE A 87 5.38 12.35 -2.75
CA PHE A 87 4.09 11.71 -2.43
C PHE A 87 3.42 11.06 -3.65
N GLU A 88 3.25 11.82 -4.72
CA GLU A 88 2.62 11.30 -5.95
C GLU A 88 3.46 10.19 -6.58
N TYR A 89 4.75 10.43 -6.72
CA TYR A 89 5.68 9.50 -7.35
C TYR A 89 5.70 8.14 -6.65
N ILE A 90 5.91 8.11 -5.33
CA ILE A 90 6.08 6.84 -4.62
C ILE A 90 4.78 6.05 -4.47
N ASN A 91 3.61 6.71 -4.38
CA ASN A 91 2.33 5.98 -4.36
C ASN A 91 2.05 5.32 -5.72
N LYS A 92 2.25 6.03 -6.84
CA LYS A 92 2.16 5.43 -8.18
C LYS A 92 3.18 4.31 -8.36
N LYS A 93 4.42 4.54 -7.94
CA LYS A 93 5.51 3.57 -8.05
C LYS A 93 5.23 2.29 -7.28
N ALA A 94 4.64 2.37 -6.10
CA ALA A 94 4.24 1.19 -5.33
C ALA A 94 3.26 0.29 -6.12
N GLY A 95 2.28 0.90 -6.78
CA GLY A 95 1.34 0.19 -7.65
C GLY A 95 2.03 -0.42 -8.88
N GLU A 96 2.84 0.37 -9.58
CA GLU A 96 3.58 -0.10 -10.77
C GLU A 96 4.46 -1.31 -10.47
N LEU A 97 5.18 -1.31 -9.33
CA LEU A 97 6.08 -2.39 -8.96
C LEU A 97 5.32 -3.66 -8.54
N ALA A 98 4.16 -3.52 -7.89
CA ALA A 98 3.29 -4.65 -7.59
C ALA A 98 2.73 -5.29 -8.88
N VAL A 99 2.26 -4.49 -9.83
CA VAL A 99 1.82 -4.96 -11.16
C VAL A 99 2.96 -5.68 -11.86
N LYS A 100 4.16 -5.08 -11.90
CA LYS A 100 5.33 -5.69 -12.50
C LYS A 100 5.67 -7.06 -11.90
N ALA A 101 5.61 -7.18 -10.57
CA ALA A 101 5.88 -8.45 -9.88
C ALA A 101 4.86 -9.52 -10.24
N ARG A 102 3.55 -9.17 -10.24
CA ARG A 102 2.47 -10.06 -10.67
C ARG A 102 2.67 -10.55 -12.12
N ASP A 103 2.92 -9.62 -13.03
CA ASP A 103 3.05 -9.92 -14.47
C ASP A 103 4.25 -10.83 -14.74
N ILE A 104 5.38 -10.64 -14.05
CA ILE A 104 6.56 -11.51 -14.15
C ILE A 104 6.24 -12.91 -13.60
N SER A 105 5.49 -13.01 -12.50
CA SER A 105 5.17 -14.28 -11.85
C SER A 105 4.27 -15.17 -12.71
N LYS A 106 3.49 -14.58 -13.63
CA LYS A 106 2.47 -15.24 -14.45
C LYS A 106 1.42 -16.04 -13.64
N LYS A 107 1.28 -15.74 -12.34
CA LYS A 107 0.29 -16.35 -11.47
C LYS A 107 -0.94 -15.44 -11.34
N ASN A 108 -2.10 -16.06 -11.12
CA ASN A 108 -3.35 -15.33 -10.91
C ASN A 108 -3.43 -14.81 -9.45
N VAL A 109 -2.76 -13.69 -9.19
CA VAL A 109 -2.68 -13.04 -7.88
C VAL A 109 -3.36 -11.68 -7.96
N LEU A 110 -4.13 -11.32 -6.94
CA LEU A 110 -4.74 -9.98 -6.84
C LEU A 110 -3.79 -9.00 -6.14
N ILE A 111 -3.93 -7.73 -6.51
CA ILE A 111 -3.19 -6.63 -5.88
C ILE A 111 -4.15 -5.83 -5.02
N ALA A 112 -3.89 -5.80 -3.72
CA ALA A 112 -4.58 -4.95 -2.77
C ALA A 112 -3.84 -3.62 -2.62
N GLY A 113 -4.56 -2.50 -2.76
CA GLY A 113 -4.02 -1.18 -2.48
C GLY A 113 -4.05 -0.88 -0.99
N GLY A 114 -2.90 -0.83 -0.35
CA GLY A 114 -2.83 -0.50 1.07
C GLY A 114 -3.27 0.93 1.34
N LEU A 115 -4.30 1.12 2.18
CA LEU A 115 -4.68 2.41 2.74
C LEU A 115 -4.43 2.39 4.24
N PRO A 116 -3.34 3.00 4.72
CA PRO A 116 -3.02 3.11 6.14
C PRO A 116 -3.78 4.26 6.81
N PRO A 117 -3.83 4.32 8.17
CA PRO A 117 -4.24 5.51 8.89
C PRO A 117 -3.43 6.72 8.42
N GLN A 118 -4.10 7.86 8.20
CA GLN A 118 -3.47 9.02 7.54
C GLN A 118 -2.60 9.88 8.48
N ASN A 119 -2.58 9.59 9.77
CA ASN A 119 -1.75 10.26 10.77
C ASN A 119 -0.84 9.26 11.50
N GLY A 120 -1.08 9.03 12.77
CA GLY A 120 -0.35 8.06 13.59
C GLY A 120 -0.75 6.61 13.31
N THR A 121 0.17 5.67 13.57
CA THR A 121 -0.15 4.26 13.60
C THR A 121 -0.50 3.86 15.03
N TYR A 122 -1.50 3.02 15.24
CA TYR A 122 -1.98 2.53 16.55
C TYR A 122 -2.60 3.61 17.47
N VAL A 123 -2.94 4.77 16.91
CA VAL A 123 -3.64 5.84 17.62
C VAL A 123 -4.75 6.40 16.73
N PRO A 124 -5.91 6.80 17.29
CA PRO A 124 -6.95 7.46 16.51
C PRO A 124 -6.46 8.78 15.91
N ASP A 125 -7.01 9.13 14.75
CA ASP A 125 -6.78 10.42 14.11
C ASP A 125 -7.89 11.39 14.52
N ASP A 126 -7.57 12.34 15.40
CA ASP A 126 -8.52 13.35 15.93
C ASP A 126 -8.53 14.65 15.09
N ARG A 127 -7.80 14.70 13.97
CA ARG A 127 -7.81 15.87 13.08
C ARG A 127 -9.21 16.08 12.47
N ASP A 128 -9.41 17.26 11.87
CA ASP A 128 -10.64 17.58 11.17
C ASP A 128 -10.96 16.53 10.09
N LYS A 129 -12.25 16.15 9.99
CA LYS A 129 -12.72 15.14 9.04
C LYS A 129 -12.28 15.48 7.62
N SER A 130 -12.36 16.75 7.22
CA SER A 130 -11.99 17.22 5.89
C SER A 130 -10.50 16.99 5.54
N ILE A 131 -9.61 17.04 6.55
CA ILE A 131 -8.18 16.75 6.35
C ILE A 131 -7.99 15.26 6.11
N ILE A 132 -8.67 14.43 6.89
CA ILE A 132 -8.59 12.96 6.78
C ILE A 132 -9.15 12.52 5.43
N GLU A 133 -10.34 13.02 5.05
CA GLU A 133 -10.98 12.76 3.75
C GLU A 133 -10.05 13.12 2.58
N LYS A 134 -9.49 14.34 2.61
CA LYS A 134 -8.56 14.80 1.58
C LYS A 134 -7.37 13.85 1.43
N ASN A 135 -6.77 13.43 2.55
CA ASN A 135 -5.59 12.58 2.51
C ASN A 135 -5.92 11.18 1.97
N PHE A 136 -7.05 10.58 2.38
CA PHE A 136 -7.50 9.30 1.83
C PHE A 136 -7.78 9.41 0.33
N LYS A 137 -8.51 10.45 -0.08
CA LYS A 137 -8.85 10.69 -1.47
C LYS A 137 -7.60 10.78 -2.35
N GLU A 138 -6.66 11.63 -1.99
CA GLU A 138 -5.44 11.83 -2.77
C GLU A 138 -4.60 10.55 -2.85
N GLN A 139 -4.45 9.79 -1.76
CA GLN A 139 -3.70 8.54 -1.79
C GLN A 139 -4.42 7.45 -2.58
N SER A 140 -5.73 7.31 -2.40
CA SER A 140 -6.53 6.30 -3.11
C SER A 140 -6.57 6.56 -4.61
N GLU A 141 -6.72 7.81 -5.05
CA GLU A 141 -6.71 8.16 -6.47
C GLU A 141 -5.39 7.79 -7.16
N LEU A 142 -4.26 7.93 -6.46
CA LEU A 142 -2.94 7.60 -7.00
C LEU A 142 -2.71 6.10 -7.17
N ILE A 143 -3.22 5.29 -6.25
CA ILE A 143 -2.99 3.84 -6.25
C ILE A 143 -4.05 3.07 -7.05
N ASN A 144 -5.28 3.61 -7.15
CA ASN A 144 -6.44 2.94 -7.76
C ASN A 144 -6.20 2.36 -9.16
N PRO A 145 -5.41 2.98 -10.07
CA PRO A 145 -5.17 2.42 -11.41
C PRO A 145 -4.42 1.09 -11.44
N TYR A 146 -3.80 0.68 -10.34
CA TYR A 146 -2.87 -0.45 -10.27
C TYR A 146 -3.41 -1.64 -9.48
N ILE A 147 -4.58 -1.50 -8.83
CA ILE A 147 -5.07 -2.45 -7.82
C ILE A 147 -6.38 -3.10 -8.24
N ASP A 148 -6.68 -4.23 -7.62
CA ASP A 148 -7.95 -4.92 -7.78
C ASP A 148 -8.97 -4.51 -6.71
N PHE A 149 -8.51 -4.13 -5.50
CA PHE A 149 -9.34 -3.62 -4.39
C PHE A 149 -8.48 -2.89 -3.36
N PHE A 150 -9.13 -2.11 -2.47
CA PHE A 150 -8.45 -1.46 -1.35
C PHE A 150 -8.37 -2.36 -0.12
N TYR A 151 -7.27 -2.27 0.61
CA TYR A 151 -7.03 -2.93 1.88
C TYR A 151 -6.80 -1.89 2.97
N LEU A 152 -7.76 -1.78 3.90
CA LEU A 152 -7.65 -0.89 5.05
C LEU A 152 -6.71 -1.53 6.09
N ASP A 153 -5.49 -0.98 6.21
CA ASP A 153 -4.39 -1.60 6.94
C ASP A 153 -4.11 -0.90 8.28
N VAL A 154 -4.16 -1.67 9.37
CA VAL A 154 -3.76 -1.21 10.73
C VAL A 154 -4.57 -0.02 11.26
N PHE A 155 -5.87 0.01 11.06
CA PHE A 155 -6.74 1.04 11.62
C PHE A 155 -6.99 0.83 13.12
N SER A 156 -7.01 1.92 13.88
CA SER A 156 -7.26 1.95 15.33
C SER A 156 -8.60 2.58 15.70
N SER A 157 -9.36 3.09 14.72
CA SER A 157 -10.57 3.87 14.94
C SER A 157 -11.62 3.54 13.89
N SER A 158 -12.86 3.25 14.32
CA SER A 158 -14.01 3.08 13.40
C SER A 158 -14.30 4.35 12.61
N ARG A 159 -14.10 5.54 13.22
CA ARG A 159 -14.26 6.82 12.54
C ARG A 159 -13.38 6.93 11.28
N GLU A 160 -12.11 6.55 11.37
CA GLU A 160 -11.22 6.57 10.21
C GLU A 160 -11.63 5.56 9.13
N VAL A 161 -12.09 4.37 9.55
CA VAL A 161 -12.61 3.36 8.63
C VAL A 161 -13.83 3.88 7.88
N GLU A 162 -14.79 4.49 8.57
CA GLU A 162 -15.99 5.08 7.96
C GLU A 162 -15.62 6.16 6.94
N ILE A 163 -14.70 7.08 7.32
CA ILE A 163 -14.22 8.13 6.41
C ILE A 163 -13.53 7.51 5.17
N ALA A 164 -12.70 6.49 5.36
CA ALA A 164 -12.03 5.84 4.24
C ALA A 164 -13.02 5.16 3.30
N LEU A 165 -14.05 4.47 3.84
CA LEU A 165 -15.10 3.82 3.05
C LEU A 165 -15.92 4.82 2.26
N ASP A 166 -16.30 5.98 2.85
CA ASP A 166 -17.02 7.06 2.16
C ASP A 166 -16.25 7.57 0.91
N ILE A 167 -14.93 7.43 0.90
CA ILE A 167 -14.07 7.89 -0.21
C ILE A 167 -13.89 6.82 -1.30
N ILE A 168 -13.80 5.53 -0.92
CA ILE A 168 -13.42 4.47 -1.85
C ILE A 168 -14.59 3.64 -2.37
N CYS A 169 -15.77 3.75 -1.77
CA CYS A 169 -17.02 3.09 -2.20
C CYS A 169 -17.91 4.04 -2.95
#